data_018160a744030f276c19b41fa9f74e6d
#
_entry.id   018160a744030f276c19b41fa9f74e6d
#
_cell.length_a   1.000
_cell.length_b   1.000
_cell.length_c   1.000
_cell.angle_alpha   90.00
_cell.angle_beta   90.00
_cell.angle_gamma   90.00
#
_symmetry.space_group_name_H-M   'P 1'
#
loop_
_entity.id
_entity.type
_entity.pdbx_description
1 polymer ?
#
loop_
_entity_poly.entity_id
_entity_poly.type
_entity_poly.pdbx_seq_one_letter_code
_entity_poly.pdbx_strand_id
1 'polypeptide(L)'
;MARRLIIDTGVLIASERARTGLATAITEVDDLVIAAITVAELRTGIELATEAYRAARSEFLIKVLEILPVEPYELATAEAHGRLLAHVHRSGTKRGAHDLIIAATAVTTGRTVLTTDRNARFDDLPGVECIVVS
;
A
#
# COMPACT_ATOMS: atom_id res chain seq x y z
N MET A 1 19.70 -8.77 -6.31
CA MET A 1 19.01 -9.17 -5.08
C MET A 1 17.54 -8.82 -5.16
N ALA A 2 16.69 -9.65 -4.61
CA ALA A 2 15.26 -9.40 -4.55
C ALA A 2 14.96 -8.23 -3.61
N ARG A 3 14.17 -7.30 -4.08
CA ARG A 3 13.68 -6.21 -3.22
C ARG A 3 12.46 -6.69 -2.46
N ARG A 4 12.34 -6.26 -1.22
CA ARG A 4 11.16 -6.54 -0.41
C ARG A 4 10.28 -5.31 -0.45
N LEU A 5 9.15 -5.40 -1.14
CA LEU A 5 8.27 -4.28 -1.40
C LEU A 5 6.89 -4.50 -0.81
N ILE A 6 6.26 -3.42 -0.39
CA ILE A 6 4.84 -3.38 -0.06
C ILE A 6 4.17 -2.37 -0.99
N ILE A 7 3.11 -2.79 -1.66
CA ILE A 7 2.48 -1.99 -2.71
C ILE A 7 1.40 -1.11 -2.11
N ASP A 8 1.52 0.21 -2.31
CA ASP A 8 0.48 1.16 -1.93
C ASP A 8 -0.77 0.95 -2.79
N THR A 9 -1.93 1.13 -2.18
CA THR A 9 -3.22 0.92 -2.82
C THR A 9 -3.36 1.69 -4.15
N GLY A 10 -2.87 2.93 -4.19
CA GLY A 10 -2.90 3.76 -5.40
C GLY A 10 -2.20 3.12 -6.60
N VAL A 11 -1.12 2.38 -6.37
CA VAL A 11 -0.40 1.67 -7.44
C VAL A 11 -1.27 0.58 -8.03
N LEU A 12 -1.98 -0.18 -7.18
CA LEU A 12 -2.88 -1.23 -7.63
C LEU A 12 -4.05 -0.66 -8.44
N ILE A 13 -4.64 0.42 -7.97
CA ILE A 13 -5.74 1.09 -8.66
C ILE A 13 -5.27 1.63 -10.02
N ALA A 14 -4.10 2.26 -10.07
CA ALA A 14 -3.52 2.75 -11.30
C ALA A 14 -3.23 1.60 -12.27
N SER A 15 -2.73 0.48 -11.76
CA SER A 15 -2.46 -0.74 -12.55
C SER A 15 -3.75 -1.31 -13.15
N GLU A 16 -4.84 -1.35 -12.36
CA GLU A 16 -6.14 -1.81 -12.85
C GLU A 16 -6.64 -0.96 -14.02
N ARG A 17 -6.51 0.37 -13.88
CA ARG A 17 -7.01 1.32 -14.89
C ARG A 17 -6.14 1.40 -16.12
N ALA A 18 -4.82 1.48 -15.95
CA ALA A 18 -3.87 1.72 -17.03
C ALA A 18 -3.28 0.45 -17.65
N ARG A 19 -3.34 -0.67 -16.93
CA ARG A 19 -2.78 -1.98 -17.32
C ARG A 19 -1.27 -1.98 -17.56
N THR A 20 -0.54 -0.94 -17.13
CA THR A 20 0.88 -0.80 -17.47
C THR A 20 1.81 -0.49 -16.31
N GLY A 21 1.45 0.36 -15.38
CA GLY A 21 2.38 0.94 -14.40
C GLY A 21 3.17 -0.07 -13.55
N LEU A 22 2.51 -1.08 -13.03
CA LEU A 22 3.14 -2.04 -12.10
C LEU A 22 4.19 -2.91 -12.78
N ALA A 23 3.93 -3.37 -14.01
CA ALA A 23 4.80 -4.28 -14.72
C ALA A 23 6.18 -3.69 -15.03
N THR A 24 6.29 -2.37 -15.15
CA THR A 24 7.56 -1.70 -15.43
C THR A 24 8.37 -1.40 -14.18
N ALA A 25 7.71 -1.32 -13.02
CA ALA A 25 8.34 -0.96 -11.75
C ALA A 25 8.89 -2.15 -10.97
N ILE A 26 8.43 -3.35 -11.27
CA ILE A 26 8.78 -4.57 -10.54
C ILE A 26 9.40 -5.62 -11.47
N THR A 27 10.13 -6.54 -10.88
CA THR A 27 10.72 -7.69 -11.58
C THR A 27 10.20 -8.99 -10.96
N GLU A 28 10.42 -10.12 -11.65
CA GLU A 28 9.99 -11.43 -11.17
C GLU A 28 10.63 -11.83 -9.84
N VAL A 29 11.80 -11.27 -9.52
CA VAL A 29 12.51 -11.60 -8.29
C VAL A 29 12.09 -10.73 -7.10
N ASP A 30 11.29 -9.70 -7.32
CA ASP A 30 10.82 -8.84 -6.24
C ASP A 30 9.83 -9.58 -5.34
N ASP A 31 9.99 -9.42 -4.04
CA ASP A 31 9.10 -9.99 -3.03
C ASP A 31 8.03 -8.94 -2.71
N LEU A 32 6.82 -9.17 -3.17
CA LEU A 32 5.71 -8.22 -3.10
C LEU A 32 4.65 -8.67 -2.11
N VAL A 33 4.16 -7.73 -1.31
CA VAL A 33 2.99 -7.93 -0.46
C VAL A 33 2.11 -6.69 -0.50
N ILE A 34 0.92 -6.82 0.08
CA ILE A 34 0.05 -5.67 0.38
C ILE A 34 -0.29 -5.68 1.86
N ALA A 35 -0.62 -4.53 2.41
CA ALA A 35 -1.11 -4.42 3.77
C ALA A 35 -2.59 -4.81 3.85
N ALA A 36 -3.03 -5.29 5.01
CA ALA A 36 -4.44 -5.61 5.23
C ALA A 36 -5.37 -4.42 4.95
N ILE A 37 -4.92 -3.20 5.28
CA ILE A 37 -5.72 -1.99 5.00
C ILE A 37 -5.96 -1.79 3.50
N THR A 38 -5.04 -2.23 2.65
CA THR A 38 -5.21 -2.16 1.19
C THR A 38 -6.39 -3.01 0.74
N VAL A 39 -6.58 -4.20 1.33
CA VAL A 39 -7.75 -5.04 1.05
C VAL A 39 -9.02 -4.30 1.42
N ALA A 40 -9.05 -3.63 2.58
CA ALA A 40 -10.21 -2.84 3.01
C ALA A 40 -10.51 -1.71 2.04
N GLU A 41 -9.49 -1.03 1.55
CA GLU A 41 -9.67 0.05 0.58
C GLU A 41 -10.22 -0.45 -0.76
N LEU A 42 -9.71 -1.59 -1.25
CA LEU A 42 -10.21 -2.19 -2.48
C LEU A 42 -11.66 -2.68 -2.30
N ARG A 43 -11.98 -3.26 -1.15
CA ARG A 43 -13.34 -3.68 -0.82
C ARG A 43 -14.30 -2.49 -0.76
N THR A 44 -13.85 -1.38 -0.18
CA THR A 44 -14.64 -0.14 -0.15
C THR A 44 -14.96 0.31 -1.57
N GLY A 45 -13.98 0.27 -2.46
CA GLY A 45 -14.18 0.62 -3.87
C GLY A 45 -15.22 -0.25 -4.56
N ILE A 46 -15.27 -1.54 -4.21
CA ILE A 46 -16.30 -2.48 -4.74
C ILE A 46 -17.68 -2.09 -4.21
N GLU A 47 -17.79 -1.89 -2.91
CA GLU A 47 -19.09 -1.59 -2.27
C GLU A 47 -19.69 -0.27 -2.76
N LEU A 48 -18.85 0.72 -3.04
CA LEU A 48 -19.29 2.03 -3.53
C LEU A 48 -19.43 2.09 -5.05
N ALA A 49 -19.01 1.06 -5.78
CA ALA A 49 -19.08 1.06 -7.24
C ALA A 49 -20.51 0.93 -7.73
N THR A 50 -20.79 1.54 -8.89
CA THR A 50 -22.02 1.27 -9.62
C THR A 50 -22.01 -0.17 -10.15
N GLU A 51 -23.19 -0.71 -10.45
CA GLU A 51 -23.30 -2.08 -10.94
C GLU A 51 -22.40 -2.37 -12.15
N ALA A 52 -22.26 -1.38 -13.03
CA ALA A 52 -21.43 -1.51 -14.24
C ALA A 52 -19.96 -1.89 -13.93
N TYR A 53 -19.42 -1.44 -12.79
CA TYR A 53 -18.01 -1.64 -12.45
C TYR A 53 -17.78 -2.64 -11.32
N ARG A 54 -18.82 -2.99 -10.59
CA ARG A 54 -18.68 -3.83 -9.38
C ARG A 54 -18.09 -5.20 -9.68
N ALA A 55 -18.54 -5.86 -10.72
CA ALA A 55 -18.04 -7.19 -11.09
C ALA A 55 -16.57 -7.15 -11.47
N ALA A 56 -16.14 -6.17 -12.26
CA ALA A 56 -14.75 -6.02 -12.67
C ALA A 56 -13.83 -5.74 -11.49
N ARG A 57 -14.27 -4.89 -10.57
CA ARG A 57 -13.48 -4.58 -9.36
C ARG A 57 -13.40 -5.77 -8.41
N SER A 58 -14.48 -6.56 -8.30
CA SER A 58 -14.48 -7.79 -7.52
C SER A 58 -13.49 -8.81 -8.08
N GLU A 59 -13.48 -9.00 -9.40
CA GLU A 59 -12.51 -9.87 -10.07
C GLU A 59 -11.07 -9.40 -9.86
N PHE A 60 -10.85 -8.10 -9.91
CA PHE A 60 -9.51 -7.54 -9.68
C PHE A 60 -9.03 -7.88 -8.26
N LEU A 61 -9.86 -7.68 -7.26
CA LEU A 61 -9.50 -8.01 -5.87
C LEU A 61 -9.20 -9.51 -5.72
N ILE A 62 -10.00 -10.38 -6.33
CA ILE A 62 -9.76 -11.81 -6.29
C ILE A 62 -8.38 -12.14 -6.87
N LYS A 63 -8.03 -11.56 -8.01
CA LYS A 63 -6.72 -11.77 -8.64
C LYS A 63 -5.58 -11.26 -7.78
N VAL A 64 -5.74 -10.08 -7.16
CA VAL A 64 -4.75 -9.52 -6.26
C VAL A 64 -4.48 -10.50 -5.11
N LEU A 65 -5.53 -11.02 -4.48
CA LEU A 65 -5.41 -11.93 -3.35
C LEU A 65 -4.83 -13.30 -3.74
N GLU A 66 -4.98 -13.72 -4.98
CA GLU A 66 -4.35 -14.94 -5.48
C GLU A 66 -2.84 -14.78 -5.68
N ILE A 67 -2.39 -13.57 -6.00
CA ILE A 67 -1.00 -13.31 -6.39
C ILE A 67 -0.17 -12.74 -5.25
N LEU A 68 -0.76 -11.82 -4.45
CA LEU A 68 -0.04 -11.06 -3.44
C LEU A 68 -0.41 -11.51 -2.03
N PRO A 69 0.58 -11.91 -1.21
CA PRO A 69 0.33 -12.14 0.21
C PRO A 69 -0.13 -10.85 0.91
N VAL A 70 -0.95 -11.00 1.93
CA VAL A 70 -1.45 -9.90 2.74
C VAL A 70 -0.74 -9.91 4.08
N GLU A 71 -0.09 -8.80 4.42
CA GLU A 71 0.51 -8.61 5.74
C GLU A 71 -0.56 -8.12 6.71
N PRO A 72 -0.77 -8.82 7.82
CA PRO A 72 -1.80 -8.45 8.78
C PRO A 72 -1.38 -7.24 9.63
N TYR A 73 -2.38 -6.58 10.21
CA TYR A 73 -2.15 -5.56 11.23
C TYR A 73 -2.11 -6.26 12.59
N GLU A 74 -0.92 -6.41 13.15
CA GLU A 74 -0.69 -7.11 14.40
C GLU A 74 -0.21 -6.15 15.48
N LEU A 75 0.14 -6.68 16.65
CA LEU A 75 0.62 -5.86 17.77
C LEU A 75 1.87 -5.05 17.39
N ALA A 76 2.83 -5.68 16.74
CA ALA A 76 4.03 -4.97 16.28
C ALA A 76 3.69 -3.83 15.31
N THR A 77 2.73 -4.05 14.42
CA THR A 77 2.24 -3.02 13.50
C THR A 77 1.61 -1.86 14.27
N ALA A 78 0.81 -2.18 15.27
CA ALA A 78 0.17 -1.16 16.11
C ALA A 78 1.20 -0.30 16.85
N GLU A 79 2.27 -0.90 17.34
CA GLU A 79 3.33 -0.15 18.01
C GLU A 79 4.08 0.78 17.05
N ALA A 80 4.44 0.30 15.87
CA ALA A 80 5.06 1.13 14.84
C ALA A 80 4.11 2.24 14.38
N HIS A 81 2.84 1.91 14.19
CA HIS A 81 1.80 2.86 13.81
C HIS A 81 1.66 3.98 14.86
N GLY A 82 1.66 3.61 16.15
CA GLY A 82 1.60 4.59 17.23
C GLY A 82 2.78 5.57 17.22
N ARG A 83 3.99 5.08 16.93
CA ARG A 83 5.17 5.96 16.79
C ARG A 83 5.04 6.92 15.62
N LEU A 84 4.53 6.44 14.48
CA LEU A 84 4.31 7.29 13.32
C LEU A 84 3.22 8.34 13.58
N LEU A 85 2.13 7.95 14.25
CA LEU A 85 1.08 8.87 14.64
C LEU A 85 1.61 9.98 15.55
N ALA A 86 2.45 9.61 16.53
CA ALA A 86 3.08 10.59 17.43
C ALA A 86 3.99 11.54 16.66
N HIS A 87 4.77 11.02 15.72
CA HIS A 87 5.63 11.83 14.86
C HIS A 87 4.83 12.84 14.06
N VAL A 88 3.74 12.41 13.44
CA VAL A 88 2.86 13.28 12.65
C VAL A 88 2.23 14.36 13.53
N HIS A 89 1.79 13.99 14.72
CA HIS A 89 1.22 14.92 15.69
C HIS A 89 2.24 16.00 16.07
N ARG A 90 3.49 15.61 16.35
CA ARG A 90 4.55 16.54 16.74
C ARG A 90 4.99 17.46 15.60
N SER A 91 5.05 16.92 14.38
CA SER A 91 5.49 17.68 13.22
C SER A 91 4.42 18.62 12.68
N GLY A 92 3.16 18.39 13.04
CA GLY A 92 2.03 19.17 12.55
C GLY A 92 1.73 18.99 11.07
N THR A 93 2.41 18.06 10.39
CA THR A 93 2.19 17.78 8.97
C THR A 93 1.14 16.69 8.83
N LYS A 94 0.03 17.05 8.21
CA LYS A 94 -1.09 16.12 8.04
C LYS A 94 -0.75 15.01 7.05
N ARG A 95 -1.14 13.78 7.39
CA ARG A 95 -0.92 12.59 6.56
C ARG A 95 -2.22 11.81 6.42
N GLY A 96 -2.36 11.06 5.33
CA GLY A 96 -3.48 10.15 5.16
C GLY A 96 -3.44 9.04 6.22
N ALA A 97 -4.59 8.76 6.82
CA ALA A 97 -4.68 7.76 7.89
C ALA A 97 -4.25 6.36 7.41
N HIS A 98 -4.67 5.97 6.22
CA HIS A 98 -4.32 4.66 5.66
C HIS A 98 -2.85 4.58 5.25
N ASP A 99 -2.28 5.69 4.78
CA ASP A 99 -0.86 5.76 4.43
C ASP A 99 0.02 5.45 5.63
N LEU A 100 -0.36 5.93 6.81
CA LEU A 100 0.38 5.64 8.04
C LEU A 100 0.32 4.17 8.42
N ILE A 101 -0.80 3.50 8.15
CA ILE A 101 -0.94 2.06 8.40
C ILE A 101 -0.06 1.26 7.42
N ILE A 102 -0.03 1.65 6.15
CA ILE A 102 0.85 1.02 5.16
C ILE A 102 2.31 1.22 5.56
N ALA A 103 2.68 2.45 5.95
CA ALA A 103 4.03 2.77 6.41
C ALA A 103 4.44 1.93 7.63
N ALA A 104 3.54 1.79 8.61
CA ALA A 104 3.78 0.97 9.79
C ALA A 104 4.00 -0.49 9.43
N THR A 105 3.22 -1.02 8.49
CA THR A 105 3.38 -2.37 7.99
C THR A 105 4.73 -2.54 7.28
N ALA A 106 5.14 -1.55 6.51
CA ALA A 106 6.45 -1.54 5.85
C ALA A 106 7.58 -1.62 6.88
N VAL A 107 7.52 -0.80 7.92
CA VAL A 107 8.54 -0.78 8.98
C VAL A 107 8.66 -2.13 9.67
N THR A 108 7.54 -2.73 10.05
CA THR A 108 7.55 -3.98 10.83
C THR A 108 7.93 -5.20 10.00
N THR A 109 7.78 -5.13 8.68
CA THR A 109 8.10 -6.24 7.79
C THR A 109 9.42 -6.04 7.02
N GLY A 110 10.12 -4.92 7.27
CA GLY A 110 11.38 -4.60 6.59
C GLY A 110 11.21 -4.41 5.09
N ARG A 111 10.16 -3.71 4.68
CA ARG A 111 9.83 -3.52 3.27
C ARG A 111 9.87 -2.05 2.86
N THR A 112 10.14 -1.82 1.59
CA THR A 112 10.09 -0.49 0.97
C THR A 112 8.71 -0.29 0.35
N VAL A 113 8.10 0.87 0.60
CA VAL A 113 6.79 1.20 0.02
C VAL A 113 6.95 1.54 -1.45
N LEU A 114 6.16 0.89 -2.30
CA LEU A 114 6.07 1.22 -3.73
C LEU A 114 4.80 2.05 -3.93
N THR A 115 4.94 3.29 -4.35
CA THR A 115 3.83 4.24 -4.47
C THR A 115 3.91 5.07 -5.75
N THR A 116 2.77 5.57 -6.20
CA THR A 116 2.68 6.58 -7.26
C THR A 116 2.46 7.98 -6.70
N ASP A 117 2.21 8.08 -5.39
CA ASP A 117 1.84 9.32 -4.74
C ASP A 117 3.05 10.01 -4.08
N ARG A 118 3.61 11.01 -4.77
CA ARG A 118 4.70 11.82 -4.22
C ARG A 118 4.25 12.66 -3.03
N ASN A 119 2.98 13.03 -2.99
CA ASN A 119 2.43 13.87 -1.93
C ASN A 119 2.22 13.13 -0.62
N ALA A 120 2.18 11.80 -0.66
CA ALA A 120 2.12 11.00 0.56
C ALA A 120 3.41 11.13 1.40
N ARG A 121 4.54 11.42 0.74
CA ARG A 121 5.83 11.69 1.37
C ARG A 121 6.21 10.64 2.40
N PHE A 122 6.13 9.36 1.99
CA PHE A 122 6.49 8.23 2.85
C PHE A 122 7.93 8.32 3.36
N ASP A 123 8.84 8.85 2.53
CA ASP A 123 10.26 8.97 2.85
C ASP A 123 10.55 9.97 3.98
N ASP A 124 9.62 10.86 4.29
CA ASP A 124 9.76 11.79 5.43
C ASP A 124 9.36 11.15 6.76
N LEU A 125 8.81 9.95 6.72
CA LEU A 125 8.41 9.24 7.94
C LEU A 125 9.60 8.45 8.50
N PRO A 126 9.82 8.47 9.84
CA PRO A 126 10.97 7.79 10.42
C PRO A 126 10.95 6.28 10.14
N GLY A 127 12.06 5.77 9.63
CA GLY A 127 12.24 4.35 9.35
C GLY A 127 11.54 3.85 8.09
N VAL A 128 10.89 4.73 7.33
CA VAL A 128 10.16 4.35 6.11
C VAL A 128 10.99 4.67 4.88
N GLU A 129 11.15 3.68 4.03
CA GLU A 129 11.75 3.86 2.70
C GLU A 129 10.67 3.72 1.65
N CYS A 130 10.78 4.48 0.56
CA CYS A 130 9.80 4.37 -0.52
C CYS A 130 10.45 4.53 -1.89
N ILE A 131 9.79 3.95 -2.89
CA ILE A 131 10.10 4.13 -4.30
C ILE A 131 8.85 4.71 -4.93
N VAL A 132 9.00 5.87 -5.57
CA VAL A 132 7.90 6.52 -6.27
C VAL A 132 7.99 6.15 -7.74
N VAL A 133 6.94 5.56 -8.29
CA VAL A 133 6.85 5.20 -9.69
C VAL A 133 6.01 6.21 -10.47
N SER A 134 6.36 6.39 -11.72
CA SER A 134 5.68 7.36 -12.59
C SER A 134 4.43 6.78 -13.22
#